data_61fc026df103091186ca8b9a043481e4
#
_entry.id   61fc026df103091186ca8b9a043481e4
#
_cell.length_a   1.000
_cell.length_b   1.000
_cell.length_c   1.000
_cell.angle_alpha   90.00
_cell.angle_beta   90.00
_cell.angle_gamma   90.00
#
_symmetry.space_group_name_H-M   'P 1'
#
loop_
_entity.id
_entity.type
_entity.pdbx_description
1 polymer ?
#
loop_
_entity_poly.entity_id
_entity_poly.type
_entity_poly.pdbx_seq_one_letter_code
_entity_poly.pdbx_strand_id
1 'polypeptide(L)'
;VTQALNKIKAIQPKLTEAIKMLQNKENNTELVNAKNRLENAVNDTDPTHGMTQETINNYNAKKREAQDEIQKANTIINNGDATTQDISSEKSKVEQAMQALTNAKSNLRADKNELQTAYNKLIENVSINGKKPASIRQYETAKARIQNQINDAKNTVEQAQREYAEAKSNLRADKSQLQSAYDTLNRDVLTNDKKPASVRRYNEA
;
A
#
# COMPACT_ATOMS: atom_id res chain seq x y z
N VAL A 1 -39.90 -3.85 54.41
CA VAL A 1 -39.36 -2.66 53.71
C VAL A 1 -37.92 -2.34 54.19
N THR A 2 -37.65 -2.29 55.47
CA THR A 2 -36.32 -1.93 56.03
C THR A 2 -35.21 -2.92 55.67
N GLN A 3 -35.48 -4.23 55.66
CA GLN A 3 -34.49 -5.25 55.27
C GLN A 3 -34.14 -5.15 53.79
N ALA A 4 -35.08 -4.88 52.90
CA ALA A 4 -34.83 -4.68 51.49
C ALA A 4 -34.01 -3.43 51.23
N LEU A 5 -34.29 -2.34 51.93
CA LEU A 5 -33.53 -1.11 51.84
C LEU A 5 -32.07 -1.29 52.30
N ASN A 6 -31.86 -2.02 53.40
CA ASN A 6 -30.52 -2.31 53.89
C ASN A 6 -29.72 -3.18 52.91
N LYS A 7 -30.35 -4.15 52.25
CA LYS A 7 -29.69 -4.96 51.18
C LYS A 7 -29.31 -4.08 49.98
N ILE A 8 -30.18 -3.21 49.54
CA ILE A 8 -29.88 -2.28 48.42
C ILE A 8 -28.71 -1.35 48.80
N LYS A 9 -28.72 -0.75 49.99
CA LYS A 9 -27.63 0.11 50.47
C LYS A 9 -26.28 -0.64 50.57
N ALA A 10 -26.29 -1.93 50.90
CA ALA A 10 -25.07 -2.76 50.96
C ALA A 10 -24.52 -3.18 49.57
N ILE A 11 -25.41 -3.25 48.55
CA ILE A 11 -25.02 -3.60 47.16
C ILE A 11 -24.52 -2.39 46.37
N GLN A 12 -25.09 -1.23 46.62
CA GLN A 12 -24.80 0.01 45.88
C GLN A 12 -23.30 0.37 45.86
N PRO A 13 -22.54 0.34 46.98
CA PRO A 13 -21.08 0.60 46.90
C PRO A 13 -20.34 -0.47 46.12
N LYS A 14 -20.75 -1.73 46.19
CA LYS A 14 -20.14 -2.83 45.40
C LYS A 14 -20.34 -2.64 43.88
N LEU A 15 -21.56 -2.23 43.50
CA LEU A 15 -21.88 -1.91 42.10
C LEU A 15 -21.10 -0.69 41.63
N THR A 16 -20.97 0.35 42.45
CA THR A 16 -20.20 1.55 42.15
C THR A 16 -18.72 1.19 41.95
N GLU A 17 -18.18 0.32 42.77
CA GLU A 17 -16.78 -0.18 42.62
C GLU A 17 -16.60 -1.01 41.36
N ALA A 18 -17.53 -1.91 41.06
CA ALA A 18 -17.51 -2.69 39.81
C ALA A 18 -17.59 -1.82 38.56
N ILE A 19 -18.42 -0.77 38.58
CA ILE A 19 -18.52 0.21 37.47
C ILE A 19 -17.19 0.96 37.28
N LYS A 20 -16.49 1.34 38.36
CA LYS A 20 -15.19 1.99 38.28
C LYS A 20 -14.09 1.08 37.67
N MET A 21 -14.24 -0.23 37.78
CA MET A 21 -13.31 -1.20 37.18
C MET A 21 -13.55 -1.41 35.68
N LEU A 22 -14.69 -0.98 35.14
CA LEU A 22 -14.95 -1.04 33.71
C LEU A 22 -14.03 -0.09 32.96
N GLN A 23 -13.25 -0.65 32.04
CA GLN A 23 -12.42 0.11 31.12
C GLN A 23 -13.07 0.19 29.75
N ASN A 24 -12.92 1.30 29.08
CA ASN A 24 -13.34 1.44 27.70
C ASN A 24 -12.40 0.66 26.78
N LYS A 25 -12.94 0.09 25.71
CA LYS A 25 -12.11 -0.43 24.62
C LYS A 25 -11.28 0.70 24.02
N GLU A 26 -10.02 0.39 23.73
CA GLU A 26 -9.16 1.31 23.00
C GLU A 26 -9.63 1.52 21.55
N ASN A 27 -9.38 2.71 21.02
CA ASN A 27 -9.76 3.04 19.65
C ASN A 27 -8.80 2.43 18.64
N ASN A 28 -9.29 1.52 17.81
CA ASN A 28 -8.52 0.83 16.78
C ASN A 28 -8.82 1.29 15.34
N THR A 29 -9.54 2.39 15.15
CA THR A 29 -9.98 2.88 13.84
C THR A 29 -8.83 3.09 12.86
N GLU A 30 -7.69 3.61 13.33
CA GLU A 30 -6.52 3.82 12.47
C GLU A 30 -5.89 2.51 12.02
N LEU A 31 -5.84 1.49 12.88
CA LEU A 31 -5.37 0.15 12.54
C LEU A 31 -6.30 -0.51 11.51
N VAL A 32 -7.62 -0.39 11.70
CA VAL A 32 -8.63 -0.87 10.73
C VAL A 32 -8.41 -0.22 9.36
N ASN A 33 -8.22 1.09 9.32
CA ASN A 33 -7.98 1.83 8.08
C ASN A 33 -6.67 1.42 7.41
N ALA A 34 -5.59 1.24 8.18
CA ALA A 34 -4.30 0.78 7.66
C ALA A 34 -4.41 -0.64 7.08
N LYS A 35 -5.06 -1.57 7.81
CA LYS A 35 -5.33 -2.94 7.37
C LYS A 35 -6.15 -2.96 6.06
N ASN A 36 -7.21 -2.18 5.97
CA ASN A 36 -8.06 -2.13 4.77
C ASN A 36 -7.27 -1.64 3.54
N ARG A 37 -6.37 -0.66 3.70
CA ARG A 37 -5.47 -0.23 2.61
C ARG A 37 -4.54 -1.36 2.17
N LEU A 38 -3.99 -2.12 3.11
CA LEU A 38 -3.13 -3.27 2.81
C LEU A 38 -3.90 -4.38 2.12
N GLU A 39 -5.13 -4.71 2.56
CA GLU A 39 -6.02 -5.67 1.89
C GLU A 39 -6.29 -5.29 0.43
N ASN A 40 -6.61 -4.02 0.18
CA ASN A 40 -6.83 -3.53 -1.18
C ASN A 40 -5.58 -3.69 -2.05
N ALA A 41 -4.39 -3.40 -1.50
CA ALA A 41 -3.13 -3.54 -2.23
C ALA A 41 -2.78 -5.01 -2.53
N VAL A 42 -3.09 -5.93 -1.62
CA VAL A 42 -2.90 -7.39 -1.80
C VAL A 42 -3.86 -7.95 -2.85
N ASN A 43 -5.09 -7.43 -2.91
CA ASN A 43 -6.14 -7.89 -3.82
C ASN A 43 -6.16 -7.13 -5.17
N ASP A 44 -5.21 -6.21 -5.37
CA ASP A 44 -5.06 -5.51 -6.65
C ASP A 44 -4.69 -6.47 -7.79
N THR A 45 -4.94 -6.04 -9.02
CA THR A 45 -4.63 -6.80 -10.24
C THR A 45 -3.19 -7.32 -10.21
N ASP A 46 -2.99 -8.57 -10.60
CA ASP A 46 -1.68 -9.21 -10.61
C ASP A 46 -0.73 -8.50 -11.59
N PRO A 47 0.35 -7.88 -11.10
CA PRO A 47 1.28 -7.13 -11.92
C PRO A 47 2.43 -7.99 -12.47
N THR A 48 2.41 -9.31 -12.28
CA THR A 48 3.59 -10.17 -12.53
C THR A 48 3.70 -10.68 -13.95
N HIS A 49 2.66 -10.53 -14.77
CA HIS A 49 2.67 -11.02 -16.13
C HIS A 49 3.80 -10.40 -16.97
N GLY A 50 4.63 -11.23 -17.59
CA GLY A 50 5.75 -10.77 -18.42
C GLY A 50 6.94 -10.20 -17.65
N MET A 51 7.01 -10.39 -16.34
CA MET A 51 8.12 -9.95 -15.50
C MET A 51 9.16 -11.06 -15.30
N THR A 52 10.37 -10.68 -14.88
CA THR A 52 11.43 -11.66 -14.57
C THR A 52 11.07 -12.49 -13.34
N GLN A 53 11.41 -13.79 -13.37
CA GLN A 53 11.10 -14.72 -12.27
C GLN A 53 11.67 -14.25 -10.93
N GLU A 54 12.84 -13.63 -10.91
CA GLU A 54 13.45 -13.09 -9.70
C GLU A 54 12.57 -12.04 -9.06
N THR A 55 12.11 -11.05 -9.84
CA THR A 55 11.27 -9.96 -9.34
C THR A 55 9.87 -10.42 -8.97
N ILE A 56 9.33 -11.41 -9.71
CA ILE A 56 8.07 -12.10 -9.35
C ILE A 56 8.19 -12.77 -7.98
N ASN A 57 9.26 -13.51 -7.75
CA ASN A 57 9.48 -14.22 -6.48
C ASN A 57 9.54 -13.25 -5.30
N ASN A 58 10.26 -12.13 -5.46
CA ASN A 58 10.32 -11.09 -4.43
C ASN A 58 8.94 -10.47 -4.17
N TYR A 59 8.22 -10.09 -5.23
CA TYR A 59 6.86 -9.54 -5.09
C TYR A 59 5.92 -10.52 -4.37
N ASN A 60 5.90 -11.78 -4.78
CA ASN A 60 5.05 -12.81 -4.18
C ASN A 60 5.43 -13.11 -2.71
N ALA A 61 6.71 -13.01 -2.35
CA ALA A 61 7.13 -13.12 -0.95
C ALA A 61 6.55 -11.97 -0.12
N LYS A 62 6.68 -10.72 -0.59
CA LYS A 62 6.12 -9.56 0.11
C LYS A 62 4.60 -9.56 0.15
N LYS A 63 3.94 -10.09 -0.87
CA LYS A 63 2.48 -10.29 -0.87
C LYS A 63 2.04 -11.28 0.22
N ARG A 64 2.75 -12.39 0.41
CA ARG A 64 2.47 -13.34 1.51
C ARG A 64 2.71 -12.71 2.88
N GLU A 65 3.84 -12.01 3.07
CA GLU A 65 4.12 -11.29 4.33
C GLU A 65 2.99 -10.30 4.66
N ALA A 66 2.48 -9.57 3.65
CA ALA A 66 1.36 -8.66 3.82
C ALA A 66 0.06 -9.39 4.22
N GLN A 67 -0.21 -10.56 3.62
CA GLN A 67 -1.36 -11.38 3.99
C GLN A 67 -1.28 -11.87 5.45
N ASP A 68 -0.11 -12.29 5.88
CA ASP A 68 0.12 -12.72 7.27
C ASP A 68 -0.07 -11.55 8.25
N GLU A 69 0.38 -10.36 7.89
CA GLU A 69 0.23 -9.17 8.73
C GLU A 69 -1.24 -8.71 8.83
N ILE A 70 -2.01 -8.84 7.75
CA ILE A 70 -3.47 -8.62 7.78
C ILE A 70 -4.16 -9.56 8.80
N GLN A 71 -3.75 -10.82 8.88
CA GLN A 71 -4.32 -11.76 9.85
C GLN A 71 -3.98 -11.37 11.29
N LYS A 72 -2.74 -10.93 11.56
CA LYS A 72 -2.33 -10.43 12.87
C LYS A 72 -3.11 -9.17 13.25
N ALA A 73 -3.24 -8.23 12.33
CA ALA A 73 -4.03 -7.03 12.54
C ALA A 73 -5.49 -7.36 12.88
N ASN A 74 -6.12 -8.33 12.19
CA ASN A 74 -7.45 -8.80 12.52
C ASN A 74 -7.53 -9.38 13.95
N THR A 75 -6.50 -10.08 14.39
CA THR A 75 -6.43 -10.62 15.76
C THR A 75 -6.45 -9.49 16.79
N ILE A 76 -5.63 -8.44 16.60
CA ILE A 76 -5.60 -7.28 17.50
C ILE A 76 -6.91 -6.49 17.45
N ILE A 77 -7.47 -6.26 16.26
CA ILE A 77 -8.75 -5.54 16.06
C ILE A 77 -9.90 -6.24 16.82
N ASN A 78 -9.90 -7.57 16.80
CA ASN A 78 -10.95 -8.37 17.45
C ASN A 78 -10.69 -8.62 18.94
N ASN A 79 -9.49 -8.30 19.45
CA ASN A 79 -9.18 -8.41 20.85
C ASN A 79 -9.74 -7.20 21.62
N GLY A 80 -10.78 -7.44 22.42
CA GLY A 80 -11.41 -6.40 23.26
C GLY A 80 -10.49 -5.82 24.34
N ASP A 81 -9.42 -6.54 24.71
CA ASP A 81 -8.46 -6.17 25.75
C ASP A 81 -7.13 -5.64 25.16
N ALA A 82 -7.06 -5.41 23.84
CA ALA A 82 -5.88 -4.86 23.20
C ALA A 82 -5.56 -3.47 23.76
N THR A 83 -4.30 -3.27 24.11
CA THR A 83 -3.82 -1.98 24.64
C THR A 83 -3.55 -0.99 23.49
N THR A 84 -3.49 0.31 23.80
CA THR A 84 -3.04 1.36 22.87
C THR A 84 -1.67 1.01 22.28
N GLN A 85 -0.79 0.40 23.05
CA GLN A 85 0.54 -0.02 22.58
C GLN A 85 0.45 -1.17 21.56
N ASP A 86 -0.42 -2.16 21.79
CA ASP A 86 -0.63 -3.28 20.86
C ASP A 86 -1.16 -2.74 19.52
N ILE A 87 -2.18 -1.87 19.58
CA ILE A 87 -2.81 -1.26 18.41
C ILE A 87 -1.81 -0.42 17.60
N SER A 88 -1.03 0.43 18.26
CA SER A 88 -0.05 1.30 17.59
C SER A 88 1.13 0.53 17.00
N SER A 89 1.62 -0.50 17.71
CA SER A 89 2.67 -1.38 17.23
C SER A 89 2.22 -2.16 16.00
N GLU A 90 1.01 -2.72 16.03
CA GLU A 90 0.47 -3.48 14.91
C GLU A 90 0.18 -2.58 13.70
N LYS A 91 -0.35 -1.37 13.91
CA LYS A 91 -0.51 -0.38 12.85
C LYS A 91 0.82 -0.12 12.13
N SER A 92 1.91 0.07 12.89
CA SER A 92 3.23 0.31 12.32
C SER A 92 3.72 -0.85 11.46
N LYS A 93 3.47 -2.10 11.86
CA LYS A 93 3.82 -3.30 11.07
C LYS A 93 2.99 -3.40 9.79
N VAL A 94 1.70 -3.13 9.86
CA VAL A 94 0.81 -3.07 8.68
C VAL A 94 1.30 -2.01 7.67
N GLU A 95 1.70 -0.84 8.14
CA GLU A 95 2.26 0.22 7.30
C GLU A 95 3.61 -0.17 6.67
N GLN A 96 4.47 -0.86 7.42
CA GLN A 96 5.73 -1.43 6.91
C GLN A 96 5.49 -2.50 5.84
N ALA A 97 4.53 -3.41 6.06
CA ALA A 97 4.15 -4.42 5.09
C ALA A 97 3.59 -3.78 3.80
N MET A 98 2.78 -2.73 3.91
CA MET A 98 2.30 -1.94 2.78
C MET A 98 3.44 -1.32 1.98
N GLN A 99 4.42 -0.72 2.67
CA GLN A 99 5.59 -0.14 2.02
C GLN A 99 6.44 -1.19 1.32
N ALA A 100 6.67 -2.34 1.97
CA ALA A 100 7.43 -3.45 1.40
C ALA A 100 6.77 -4.02 0.13
N LEU A 101 5.44 -4.21 0.15
CA LEU A 101 4.68 -4.67 -1.01
C LEU A 101 4.73 -3.65 -2.16
N THR A 102 4.56 -2.37 -1.85
CA THR A 102 4.65 -1.28 -2.82
C THR A 102 6.03 -1.21 -3.48
N ASN A 103 7.08 -1.33 -2.68
CA ASN A 103 8.46 -1.36 -3.19
C ASN A 103 8.70 -2.58 -4.08
N ALA A 104 8.25 -3.76 -3.67
CA ALA A 104 8.39 -4.97 -4.47
C ALA A 104 7.61 -4.86 -5.80
N LYS A 105 6.42 -4.27 -5.80
CA LYS A 105 5.63 -3.98 -7.02
C LYS A 105 6.37 -3.01 -7.95
N SER A 106 7.00 -1.98 -7.41
CA SER A 106 7.78 -1.00 -8.19
C SER A 106 9.09 -1.56 -8.75
N ASN A 107 9.60 -2.62 -8.14
CA ASN A 107 10.84 -3.29 -8.56
C ASN A 107 10.62 -4.42 -9.58
N LEU A 108 9.39 -4.68 -10.01
CA LEU A 108 9.12 -5.64 -11.08
C LEU A 108 9.80 -5.21 -12.38
N ARG A 109 10.46 -6.15 -13.05
CA ARG A 109 11.23 -5.93 -14.29
C ARG A 109 10.70 -6.82 -15.40
N ALA A 110 10.52 -6.25 -16.61
CA ALA A 110 10.10 -7.01 -17.77
C ALA A 110 11.14 -8.09 -18.12
N ASP A 111 10.65 -9.28 -18.44
CA ASP A 111 11.49 -10.36 -18.97
C ASP A 111 11.79 -10.12 -20.46
N LYS A 112 13.05 -9.95 -20.78
CA LYS A 112 13.55 -9.71 -22.15
C LYS A 112 14.21 -10.96 -22.76
N ASN A 113 14.15 -12.10 -22.07
CA ASN A 113 14.85 -13.32 -22.49
C ASN A 113 14.34 -13.84 -23.85
N GLU A 114 13.03 -13.77 -24.08
CA GLU A 114 12.44 -14.16 -25.38
C GLU A 114 12.96 -13.28 -26.51
N LEU A 115 13.04 -11.97 -26.31
CA LEU A 115 13.59 -11.04 -27.30
C LEU A 115 15.08 -11.36 -27.59
N GLN A 116 15.86 -11.62 -26.55
CA GLN A 116 17.27 -11.99 -26.69
C GLN A 116 17.42 -13.35 -27.39
N THR A 117 16.55 -14.31 -27.05
CA THR A 117 16.54 -15.64 -27.67
C THR A 117 16.21 -15.55 -29.18
N ALA A 118 15.18 -14.76 -29.53
CA ALA A 118 14.81 -14.52 -30.93
C ALA A 118 15.97 -13.87 -31.70
N TYR A 119 16.65 -12.89 -31.10
CA TYR A 119 17.83 -12.27 -31.68
C TYR A 119 18.95 -13.30 -31.88
N ASN A 120 19.27 -14.12 -30.86
CA ASN A 120 20.33 -15.11 -30.95
C ASN A 120 20.07 -16.12 -32.09
N LYS A 121 18.82 -16.54 -32.28
CA LYS A 121 18.40 -17.39 -33.40
C LYS A 121 18.61 -16.72 -34.76
N LEU A 122 18.33 -15.40 -34.86
CA LEU A 122 18.53 -14.63 -36.08
C LEU A 122 20.01 -14.57 -36.52
N ILE A 123 20.92 -14.53 -35.53
CA ILE A 123 22.38 -14.41 -35.79
C ILE A 123 23.14 -15.72 -35.65
N GLU A 124 22.42 -16.83 -35.33
CA GLU A 124 23.02 -18.13 -35.11
C GLU A 124 23.68 -18.63 -36.37
N ASN A 125 24.98 -18.85 -36.28
CA ASN A 125 25.84 -19.65 -37.16
C ASN A 125 25.56 -19.67 -38.67
N VAL A 126 25.47 -18.48 -39.28
CA VAL A 126 25.60 -18.42 -40.74
C VAL A 126 27.07 -18.58 -41.09
N SER A 127 27.44 -19.73 -41.69
CA SER A 127 28.78 -19.89 -42.19
C SER A 127 29.05 -18.94 -43.35
N ILE A 128 30.01 -18.04 -43.15
CA ILE A 128 30.47 -17.09 -44.18
C ILE A 128 31.62 -17.65 -45.02
N ASN A 129 32.12 -18.83 -44.67
CA ASN A 129 33.21 -19.49 -45.42
C ASN A 129 32.78 -19.79 -46.85
N GLY A 130 33.63 -19.46 -47.84
CA GLY A 130 33.35 -19.65 -49.26
C GLY A 130 32.27 -18.74 -49.85
N LYS A 131 31.78 -17.74 -49.12
CA LYS A 131 30.79 -16.75 -49.61
C LYS A 131 31.50 -15.56 -50.29
N LYS A 132 30.78 -14.91 -51.21
CA LYS A 132 31.30 -13.72 -51.90
C LYS A 132 31.47 -12.56 -50.90
N PRO A 133 32.58 -11.80 -50.94
CA PRO A 133 32.83 -10.72 -50.01
C PRO A 133 31.70 -9.67 -49.93
N ALA A 134 31.05 -9.39 -51.07
CA ALA A 134 29.91 -8.45 -51.10
C ALA A 134 28.71 -8.95 -50.30
N SER A 135 28.38 -10.25 -50.38
CA SER A 135 27.27 -10.84 -49.61
C SER A 135 27.58 -10.95 -48.11
N ILE A 136 28.85 -11.18 -47.75
CA ILE A 136 29.32 -11.14 -46.37
C ILE A 136 29.10 -9.74 -45.79
N ARG A 137 29.53 -8.68 -46.50
CA ARG A 137 29.31 -7.29 -46.04
C ARG A 137 27.84 -6.96 -45.87
N GLN A 138 26.97 -7.39 -46.80
CA GLN A 138 25.52 -7.17 -46.67
C GLN A 138 24.93 -7.88 -45.44
N TYR A 139 25.35 -9.12 -45.18
CA TYR A 139 24.91 -9.87 -44.00
C TYR A 139 25.35 -9.21 -42.69
N GLU A 140 26.64 -8.83 -42.57
CA GLU A 140 27.17 -8.18 -41.37
C GLU A 140 26.50 -6.81 -41.12
N THR A 141 26.23 -6.05 -42.19
CA THR A 141 25.51 -4.78 -42.09
C THR A 141 24.07 -5.00 -41.57
N ALA A 142 23.36 -6.00 -42.13
CA ALA A 142 22.00 -6.34 -41.68
C ALA A 142 21.97 -6.81 -40.22
N LYS A 143 22.95 -7.67 -39.86
CA LYS A 143 23.13 -8.16 -38.49
C LYS A 143 23.35 -7.02 -37.48
N ALA A 144 24.26 -6.11 -37.79
CA ALA A 144 24.55 -4.95 -36.95
C ALA A 144 23.31 -4.05 -36.78
N ARG A 145 22.55 -3.81 -37.87
CA ARG A 145 21.32 -3.04 -37.84
C ARG A 145 20.28 -3.68 -36.92
N ILE A 146 20.06 -4.98 -37.03
CA ILE A 146 19.11 -5.72 -36.19
C ILE A 146 19.53 -5.65 -34.72
N GLN A 147 20.83 -5.81 -34.44
CA GLN A 147 21.36 -5.68 -33.07
C GLN A 147 21.05 -4.31 -32.46
N ASN A 148 21.28 -3.23 -33.22
CA ASN A 148 20.97 -1.87 -32.76
C ASN A 148 19.49 -1.69 -32.50
N GLN A 149 18.62 -2.15 -33.41
CA GLN A 149 17.15 -2.05 -33.21
C GLN A 149 16.70 -2.80 -31.95
N ILE A 150 17.27 -3.95 -31.63
CA ILE A 150 16.94 -4.69 -30.40
C ILE A 150 17.43 -3.93 -29.17
N ASN A 151 18.65 -3.37 -29.21
CA ASN A 151 19.16 -2.56 -28.11
C ASN A 151 18.29 -1.31 -27.87
N ASP A 152 17.86 -0.63 -28.94
CA ASP A 152 16.98 0.52 -28.86
C ASP A 152 15.60 0.13 -28.26
N ALA A 153 15.04 -1.01 -28.68
CA ALA A 153 13.79 -1.51 -28.11
C ALA A 153 13.93 -1.83 -26.61
N LYS A 154 15.05 -2.46 -26.19
CA LYS A 154 15.34 -2.70 -24.77
C LYS A 154 15.40 -1.39 -23.97
N ASN A 155 16.12 -0.41 -24.48
CA ASN A 155 16.25 0.90 -23.83
C ASN A 155 14.89 1.62 -23.72
N THR A 156 14.08 1.57 -24.78
CA THR A 156 12.74 2.14 -24.79
C THR A 156 11.83 1.51 -23.72
N VAL A 157 11.86 0.18 -23.59
CA VAL A 157 11.09 -0.53 -22.55
C VAL A 157 11.56 -0.12 -21.15
N GLU A 158 12.88 -0.01 -20.93
CA GLU A 158 13.43 0.42 -19.64
C GLU A 158 13.07 1.86 -19.28
N GLN A 159 13.08 2.75 -20.27
CA GLN A 159 12.65 4.12 -20.09
C GLN A 159 11.16 4.22 -19.74
N ALA A 160 10.30 3.52 -20.50
CA ALA A 160 8.88 3.47 -20.23
C ALA A 160 8.56 2.93 -18.83
N GLN A 161 9.31 1.91 -18.36
CA GLN A 161 9.18 1.40 -16.99
C GLN A 161 9.55 2.44 -15.94
N ARG A 162 10.64 3.21 -16.16
CA ARG A 162 11.03 4.29 -15.24
C ARG A 162 9.99 5.39 -15.20
N GLU A 163 9.53 5.86 -16.36
CA GLU A 163 8.49 6.90 -16.48
C GLU A 163 7.18 6.49 -15.81
N TYR A 164 6.77 5.22 -16.00
CA TYR A 164 5.58 4.69 -15.33
C TYR A 164 5.75 4.64 -13.80
N ALA A 165 6.91 4.18 -13.32
CA ALA A 165 7.19 4.13 -11.89
C ALA A 165 7.19 5.54 -11.27
N GLU A 166 7.78 6.53 -11.95
CA GLU A 166 7.77 7.93 -11.54
C GLU A 166 6.37 8.51 -11.54
N ALA A 167 5.62 8.37 -12.64
CA ALA A 167 4.24 8.82 -12.73
C ALA A 167 3.38 8.23 -11.61
N LYS A 168 3.54 6.93 -11.31
CA LYS A 168 2.85 6.26 -10.22
C LYS A 168 3.24 6.80 -8.85
N SER A 169 4.53 7.07 -8.61
CA SER A 169 5.00 7.64 -7.34
C SER A 169 4.46 9.06 -7.11
N ASN A 170 4.16 9.76 -8.20
CA ASN A 170 3.62 11.13 -8.17
C ASN A 170 2.09 11.18 -8.07
N LEU A 171 1.39 10.03 -8.16
CA LEU A 171 -0.05 9.99 -7.91
C LEU A 171 -0.34 10.40 -6.47
N ARG A 172 -1.14 11.44 -6.31
CA ARG A 172 -1.56 11.96 -5.01
C ARG A 172 -3.06 11.85 -4.88
N ALA A 173 -3.52 11.53 -3.66
CA ALA A 173 -4.95 11.57 -3.36
C ALA A 173 -5.46 13.01 -3.52
N ASP A 174 -6.60 13.16 -4.15
CA ASP A 174 -7.32 14.43 -4.15
C ASP A 174 -7.87 14.70 -2.74
N LYS A 175 -7.29 15.70 -2.09
CA LYS A 175 -7.68 16.14 -0.74
C LYS A 175 -8.52 17.41 -0.76
N SER A 176 -8.96 17.87 -1.93
CA SER A 176 -9.67 19.15 -2.07
C SER A 176 -10.96 19.19 -1.22
N GLN A 177 -11.73 18.12 -1.20
CA GLN A 177 -12.94 18.02 -0.38
C GLN A 177 -12.64 18.04 1.13
N LEU A 178 -11.58 17.32 1.55
CA LEU A 178 -11.14 17.31 2.94
C LEU A 178 -10.64 18.71 3.37
N GLN A 179 -9.87 19.37 2.53
CA GLN A 179 -9.40 20.72 2.79
C GLN A 179 -10.58 21.71 2.88
N SER A 180 -11.56 21.62 1.98
CA SER A 180 -12.76 22.45 2.01
C SER A 180 -13.59 22.24 3.27
N ALA A 181 -13.72 20.98 3.71
CA ALA A 181 -14.41 20.64 4.96
C ALA A 181 -13.66 21.20 6.19
N TYR A 182 -12.34 21.06 6.22
CA TYR A 182 -11.48 21.61 7.26
C TYR A 182 -11.54 23.14 7.33
N ASP A 183 -11.47 23.82 6.17
CA ASP A 183 -11.56 25.28 6.09
C ASP A 183 -12.96 25.77 6.55
N THR A 184 -14.00 24.98 6.29
CA THR A 184 -15.35 25.28 6.77
C THR A 184 -15.47 25.16 8.29
N LEU A 185 -14.85 24.13 8.88
CA LEU A 185 -14.79 23.94 10.34
C LEU A 185 -13.99 25.04 11.05
N ASN A 186 -12.90 25.48 10.42
CA ASN A 186 -12.03 26.52 10.99
C ASN A 186 -12.44 27.95 10.61
N ARG A 187 -13.57 28.11 9.93
CA ARG A 187 -14.07 29.44 9.61
C ARG A 187 -14.51 30.14 10.90
N ASP A 188 -13.95 31.30 11.17
CA ASP A 188 -14.32 32.12 12.31
C ASP A 188 -15.82 32.44 12.30
N VAL A 189 -16.52 31.94 13.31
CA VAL A 189 -17.93 32.25 13.51
C VAL A 189 -18.00 33.51 14.34
N LEU A 190 -18.55 34.58 13.75
CA LEU A 190 -18.78 35.82 14.46
C LEU A 190 -19.83 35.58 15.56
N THR A 191 -19.38 35.70 16.80
CA THR A 191 -20.22 35.47 17.99
C THR A 191 -20.68 36.76 18.69
N ASN A 192 -20.24 37.95 18.20
CA ASN A 192 -20.43 39.23 18.85
C ASN A 192 -21.89 39.58 19.11
N ASP A 193 -22.80 39.19 18.20
CA ASP A 193 -24.23 39.47 18.31
C ASP A 193 -25.05 38.26 18.79
N LYS A 194 -24.40 37.23 19.33
CA LYS A 194 -25.06 36.00 19.77
C LYS A 194 -25.26 35.98 21.27
N LYS A 195 -26.35 35.30 21.71
CA LYS A 195 -26.62 35.13 23.13
C LYS A 195 -25.49 34.39 23.85
N PRO A 196 -25.01 34.86 25.02
CA PRO A 196 -23.85 34.23 25.70
C PRO A 196 -23.99 32.73 25.96
N ALA A 197 -25.20 32.23 26.22
CA ALA A 197 -25.46 30.81 26.43
C ALA A 197 -25.29 29.98 25.14
N SER A 198 -25.55 30.55 23.95
CA SER A 198 -25.32 29.86 22.66
C SER A 198 -23.85 29.88 22.25
N VAL A 199 -23.13 30.97 22.59
CA VAL A 199 -21.67 31.06 22.37
C VAL A 199 -20.95 30.03 23.23
N ARG A 200 -21.32 29.87 24.50
CA ARG A 200 -20.72 28.80 25.34
C ARG A 200 -20.92 27.41 24.75
N ARG A 201 -22.15 27.06 24.34
CA ARG A 201 -22.42 25.75 23.70
C ARG A 201 -21.64 25.53 22.41
N TYR A 202 -21.42 26.57 21.64
CA TYR A 202 -20.58 26.49 20.42
C TYR A 202 -19.12 26.23 20.74
N ASN A 203 -18.57 26.87 21.79
CA ASN A 203 -17.18 26.71 22.21
C ASN A 203 -16.90 25.36 22.92
N GLU A 204 -17.94 24.69 23.41
CA GLU A 204 -17.89 23.40 24.10
C GLU A 204 -18.11 22.21 23.14
N ALA A 205 -18.54 22.44 21.88
CA ALA A 205 -18.81 21.44 20.86
C ALA A 205 -17.56 21.11 20.02
#